data_92146a4675f263c1bd8517658bf5d71a
#
_entry.id   92146a4675f263c1bd8517658bf5d71a
#
_cell.length_a   1.000
_cell.length_b   1.000
_cell.length_c   1.000
_cell.angle_alpha   90.00
_cell.angle_beta   90.00
_cell.angle_gamma   90.00
#
_symmetry.space_group_name_H-M   'P 1'
#
loop_
_entity.id
_entity.type
_entity.pdbx_description
1 polymer ?
#
loop_
_entity_poly.entity_id
_entity_poly.type
_entity_poly.pdbx_seq_one_letter_code
_entity_poly.pdbx_strand_id
1 'polypeptide(L)'
;MQKTAHYRLGVDVGGTHTDLVLLDVNTGSFSVEKVASTPGNPALGVLNGVRKFVEKGLMPGSIAFFAHGTTITTNALLEMRGAKVGLFITKGFRAVQEAQAQARDGNLFDYFYEKPVPIAPQSLTCEIPERTDHQGTVLVPLDRYAVRAAARKLRDAGVESIAVAYLFSFMNPAHEEETRRIISEEAPTLSVSISSEVLPRIREWARISTTLLNAYLEPDRKSVV
;
A
#
# COMPACT_ATOMS: atom_id res chain seq x y z
N MET A 1 -21.20 5.42 -39.64
CA MET A 1 -20.20 4.35 -39.46
C MET A 1 -19.66 4.46 -38.06
N GLN A 2 -20.00 3.56 -37.13
CA GLN A 2 -19.36 3.46 -35.85
C GLN A 2 -17.89 3.09 -36.12
N LYS A 3 -16.94 4.00 -35.80
CA LYS A 3 -15.52 3.68 -35.81
C LYS A 3 -15.28 2.70 -34.68
N THR A 4 -15.04 1.45 -34.99
CA THR A 4 -14.67 0.41 -34.02
C THR A 4 -13.40 0.86 -33.25
N ALA A 5 -13.48 0.82 -31.93
CA ALA A 5 -12.35 1.09 -31.10
C ALA A 5 -11.25 0.07 -31.38
N HIS A 6 -10.06 0.52 -31.78
CA HIS A 6 -8.98 -0.35 -32.27
C HIS A 6 -7.60 0.07 -31.76
N TYR A 7 -7.52 1.16 -30.99
CA TYR A 7 -6.26 1.55 -30.36
C TYR A 7 -6.11 0.95 -28.96
N ARG A 8 -4.89 0.59 -28.62
CA ARG A 8 -4.50 0.27 -27.26
C ARG A 8 -3.50 1.31 -26.77
N LEU A 9 -3.79 1.91 -25.61
CA LEU A 9 -2.94 2.91 -24.99
C LEU A 9 -2.29 2.32 -23.73
N GLY A 10 -0.95 2.26 -23.73
CA GLY A 10 -0.14 1.95 -22.55
C GLY A 10 0.47 3.24 -22.00
N VAL A 11 0.45 3.40 -20.70
CA VAL A 11 1.04 4.55 -20.01
C VAL A 11 1.92 4.05 -18.88
N ASP A 12 3.14 4.56 -18.81
CA ASP A 12 4.07 4.36 -17.69
C ASP A 12 4.36 5.71 -17.02
N VAL A 13 3.91 5.86 -15.79
CA VAL A 13 4.11 7.08 -15.01
C VAL A 13 5.33 6.91 -14.11
N GLY A 14 6.44 7.50 -14.53
CA GLY A 14 7.66 7.60 -13.72
C GLY A 14 7.70 8.88 -12.88
N GLY A 15 8.69 8.97 -12.00
CA GLY A 15 8.88 10.15 -11.14
C GLY A 15 9.20 11.43 -11.92
N THR A 16 9.91 11.33 -13.04
CA THR A 16 10.39 12.48 -13.86
C THR A 16 9.62 12.62 -15.17
N HIS A 17 9.32 11.52 -15.82
CA HIS A 17 8.65 11.48 -17.13
C HIS A 17 7.53 10.47 -17.12
N THR A 18 6.50 10.76 -17.91
CA THR A 18 5.40 9.85 -18.22
C THR A 18 5.56 9.45 -19.69
N ASP A 19 5.70 8.16 -19.95
CA ASP A 19 5.84 7.59 -21.28
C ASP A 19 4.49 6.99 -21.70
N LEU A 20 4.08 7.27 -22.94
CA LEU A 20 2.83 6.77 -23.48
C LEU A 20 3.10 6.05 -24.81
N VAL A 21 2.49 4.90 -25.00
CA VAL A 21 2.56 4.11 -26.22
C VAL A 21 1.16 3.86 -26.74
N LEU A 22 0.88 4.33 -27.95
CA LEU A 22 -0.38 4.09 -28.67
C LEU A 22 -0.14 3.06 -29.76
N LEU A 23 -0.82 1.90 -29.65
CA LEU A 23 -0.77 0.82 -30.64
C LEU A 23 -2.07 0.79 -31.44
N ASP A 24 -1.96 0.86 -32.76
CA ASP A 24 -3.06 0.52 -33.69
C ASP A 24 -3.07 -0.98 -33.90
N VAL A 25 -4.14 -1.64 -33.42
CA VAL A 25 -4.26 -3.11 -33.49
C VAL A 25 -4.48 -3.60 -34.92
N ASN A 26 -5.04 -2.77 -35.81
CA ASN A 26 -5.31 -3.15 -37.19
C ASN A 26 -4.06 -3.16 -38.07
N THR A 27 -3.17 -2.18 -37.87
CA THR A 27 -1.95 -2.02 -38.69
C THR A 27 -0.70 -2.55 -38.01
N GLY A 28 -0.74 -2.76 -36.69
CA GLY A 28 0.42 -3.09 -35.86
C GLY A 28 1.39 -1.92 -35.66
N SER A 29 1.07 -0.72 -36.16
CA SER A 29 1.89 0.46 -35.98
C SER A 29 1.74 1.02 -34.55
N PHE A 30 2.81 1.60 -34.01
CA PHE A 30 2.77 2.25 -32.71
C PHE A 30 3.39 3.66 -32.77
N SER A 31 2.90 4.51 -31.90
CA SER A 31 3.43 5.87 -31.66
C SER A 31 3.78 6.04 -30.19
N VAL A 32 4.84 6.75 -29.91
CA VAL A 32 5.32 7.01 -28.55
C VAL A 32 5.30 8.50 -28.27
N GLU A 33 4.83 8.86 -27.09
CA GLU A 33 4.92 10.20 -26.53
C GLU A 33 5.59 10.15 -25.18
N LYS A 34 6.41 11.15 -24.91
CA LYS A 34 7.07 11.40 -23.64
C LYS A 34 6.74 12.80 -23.16
N VAL A 35 6.27 12.90 -21.93
CA VAL A 35 5.94 14.17 -21.28
C VAL A 35 6.56 14.24 -19.90
N ALA A 36 6.78 15.44 -19.38
CA ALA A 36 7.20 15.61 -18.00
C ALA A 36 6.11 15.12 -17.06
N SER A 37 6.47 14.35 -16.05
CA SER A 37 5.54 13.97 -14.98
C SER A 37 5.18 15.19 -14.12
N THR A 38 4.00 15.13 -13.54
CA THR A 38 3.49 16.15 -12.61
C THR A 38 3.37 15.52 -11.21
N PRO A 39 4.41 15.56 -10.36
CA PRO A 39 4.44 14.81 -9.10
C PRO A 39 3.28 15.10 -8.17
N GLY A 40 2.79 16.34 -8.14
CA GLY A 40 1.63 16.73 -7.31
C GLY A 40 0.27 16.25 -7.85
N ASN A 41 0.20 15.85 -9.15
CA ASN A 41 -0.99 15.27 -9.76
C ASN A 41 -0.59 14.43 -10.99
N PRO A 42 -0.26 13.16 -10.81
CA PRO A 42 0.19 12.27 -11.90
C PRO A 42 -0.79 12.15 -13.07
N ALA A 43 -2.09 12.28 -12.81
CA ALA A 43 -3.11 12.22 -13.83
C ALA A 43 -2.96 13.34 -14.88
N LEU A 44 -2.46 14.52 -14.50
CA LEU A 44 -2.18 15.61 -15.45
C LEU A 44 -1.08 15.24 -16.43
N GLY A 45 -0.03 14.53 -16.01
CA GLY A 45 1.01 14.02 -16.90
C GLY A 45 0.44 13.09 -17.96
N VAL A 46 -0.43 12.16 -17.55
CA VAL A 46 -1.14 11.24 -18.46
C VAL A 46 -2.01 12.02 -19.45
N LEU A 47 -2.82 12.96 -18.97
CA LEU A 47 -3.69 13.78 -19.83
C LEU A 47 -2.90 14.62 -20.82
N ASN A 48 -1.76 15.18 -20.42
CA ASN A 48 -0.89 15.93 -21.31
C ASN A 48 -0.31 15.06 -22.43
N GLY A 49 0.07 13.81 -22.12
CA GLY A 49 0.50 12.84 -23.10
C GLY A 49 -0.61 12.44 -24.07
N VAL A 50 -1.81 12.16 -23.55
CA VAL A 50 -2.99 11.83 -24.39
C VAL A 50 -3.35 12.97 -25.32
N ARG A 51 -3.29 14.23 -24.87
CA ARG A 51 -3.54 15.42 -25.70
C ARG A 51 -2.66 15.45 -26.95
N LYS A 52 -1.37 15.10 -26.81
CA LYS A 52 -0.46 15.06 -27.97
C LYS A 52 -0.91 14.05 -29.02
N PHE A 53 -1.47 12.90 -28.62
CA PHE A 53 -2.06 11.97 -29.59
C PHE A 53 -3.34 12.52 -30.20
N VAL A 54 -4.17 13.22 -29.43
CA VAL A 54 -5.39 13.86 -29.94
C VAL A 54 -5.04 14.97 -30.96
N GLU A 55 -4.03 15.77 -30.71
CA GLU A 55 -3.51 16.78 -31.65
C GLU A 55 -3.00 16.16 -32.95
N LYS A 56 -2.52 14.90 -32.89
CA LYS A 56 -2.13 14.09 -34.05
C LYS A 56 -3.29 13.32 -34.71
N GLY A 57 -4.51 13.56 -34.25
CA GLY A 57 -5.73 12.99 -34.85
C GLY A 57 -6.33 11.76 -34.16
N LEU A 58 -5.81 11.37 -32.98
CA LEU A 58 -6.44 10.33 -32.19
C LEU A 58 -7.82 10.80 -31.70
N MET A 59 -8.85 10.01 -31.92
CA MET A 59 -10.15 10.20 -31.31
C MET A 59 -10.22 9.39 -30.00
N PRO A 60 -10.46 10.00 -28.82
CA PRO A 60 -10.48 9.29 -27.55
C PRO A 60 -11.41 8.07 -27.54
N GLY A 61 -12.56 8.16 -28.21
CA GLY A 61 -13.53 7.05 -28.35
C GLY A 61 -13.04 5.87 -29.20
N SER A 62 -11.87 5.97 -29.85
CA SER A 62 -11.25 4.87 -30.59
C SER A 62 -10.28 4.03 -29.76
N ILE A 63 -10.04 4.40 -28.50
CA ILE A 63 -9.23 3.61 -27.55
C ILE A 63 -10.09 2.46 -27.03
N ALA A 64 -9.71 1.23 -27.37
CA ALA A 64 -10.37 0.00 -26.94
C ALA A 64 -9.84 -0.53 -25.62
N PHE A 65 -8.60 -0.19 -25.29
CA PHE A 65 -7.91 -0.69 -24.12
C PHE A 65 -6.94 0.34 -23.58
N PHE A 66 -6.95 0.53 -22.26
CA PHE A 66 -6.05 1.41 -21.54
C PHE A 66 -5.31 0.61 -20.48
N ALA A 67 -3.99 0.62 -20.52
CA ALA A 67 -3.12 0.03 -19.49
C ALA A 67 -2.31 1.14 -18.82
N HIS A 68 -2.26 1.11 -17.51
CA HIS A 68 -1.51 2.07 -16.72
C HIS A 68 -0.54 1.34 -15.80
N GLY A 69 0.73 1.66 -15.92
CA GLY A 69 1.79 1.27 -15.00
C GLY A 69 2.33 2.49 -14.25
N THR A 70 2.82 2.28 -13.04
CA THR A 70 3.48 3.34 -12.30
C THR A 70 4.56 2.79 -11.39
N THR A 71 5.67 3.52 -11.26
CA THR A 71 6.74 3.26 -10.30
C THR A 71 6.67 4.17 -9.07
N ILE A 72 5.59 4.96 -8.93
CA ILE A 72 5.44 5.95 -7.85
C ILE A 72 5.59 5.27 -6.47
N THR A 73 4.93 4.14 -6.26
CA THR A 73 5.00 3.40 -4.98
C THR A 73 6.40 2.84 -4.71
N THR A 74 7.09 2.36 -5.76
CA THR A 74 8.48 1.90 -5.64
C THR A 74 9.41 3.06 -5.30
N ASN A 75 9.25 4.20 -5.95
CA ASN A 75 10.02 5.40 -5.68
C ASN A 75 9.75 5.93 -4.26
N ALA A 76 8.48 5.99 -3.83
CA ALA A 76 8.11 6.40 -2.48
C ALA A 76 8.79 5.52 -1.41
N LEU A 77 8.88 4.20 -1.67
CA LEU A 77 9.58 3.28 -0.77
C LEU A 77 11.10 3.52 -0.76
N LEU A 78 11.72 3.64 -1.94
CA LEU A 78 13.17 3.85 -2.07
C LEU A 78 13.62 5.20 -1.49
N GLU A 79 12.79 6.23 -1.63
CA GLU A 79 13.04 7.57 -1.12
C GLU A 79 12.57 7.77 0.32
N MET A 80 11.98 6.73 0.95
CA MET A 80 11.43 6.75 2.31
C MET A 80 10.41 7.90 2.52
N ARG A 81 9.56 8.16 1.54
CA ARG A 81 8.57 9.25 1.53
C ARG A 81 7.12 8.80 1.75
N GLY A 82 6.90 7.64 2.34
CA GLY A 82 5.55 7.16 2.63
C GLY A 82 4.97 7.74 3.91
N ALA A 83 3.76 7.30 4.25
CA ALA A 83 3.03 7.72 5.43
C ALA A 83 3.75 7.36 6.73
N LYS A 84 3.52 8.14 7.78
CA LYS A 84 3.89 7.76 9.15
C LYS A 84 2.93 6.68 9.64
N VAL A 85 3.45 5.46 9.83
CA VAL A 85 2.63 4.26 10.12
C VAL A 85 2.67 3.89 11.59
N GLY A 86 1.50 3.56 12.16
CA GLY A 86 1.35 2.84 13.40
C GLY A 86 1.05 1.35 13.18
N LEU A 87 1.41 0.50 14.13
CA LEU A 87 1.12 -0.94 14.09
C LEU A 87 0.28 -1.37 15.30
N PHE A 88 -0.83 -2.06 15.03
CA PHE A 88 -1.57 -2.83 16.04
C PHE A 88 -1.23 -4.30 15.89
N ILE A 89 -0.83 -4.91 16.98
CA ILE A 89 -0.42 -6.31 17.04
C ILE A 89 -0.98 -6.99 18.28
N THR A 90 -1.16 -8.30 18.23
CA THR A 90 -1.55 -9.12 19.38
C THR A 90 -0.60 -8.91 20.55
N LYS A 91 -1.11 -8.72 21.75
CA LYS A 91 -0.31 -8.57 22.98
C LYS A 91 0.65 -9.73 23.17
N GLY A 92 1.90 -9.42 23.48
CA GLY A 92 3.01 -10.36 23.66
C GLY A 92 3.80 -10.67 22.38
N PHE A 93 3.42 -10.09 21.22
CA PHE A 93 4.04 -10.38 19.91
C PHE A 93 4.78 -9.20 19.28
N ARG A 94 5.00 -8.13 20.01
CA ARG A 94 5.70 -6.93 19.56
C ARG A 94 7.05 -7.23 18.92
N ALA A 95 7.79 -8.19 19.47
CA ALA A 95 9.12 -8.54 19.00
C ALA A 95 9.14 -9.23 17.62
N VAL A 96 8.01 -9.71 17.09
CA VAL A 96 7.96 -10.42 15.80
C VAL A 96 8.48 -9.57 14.66
N GLN A 97 8.13 -8.27 14.64
CA GLN A 97 8.61 -7.33 13.63
C GLN A 97 10.13 -7.15 13.70
N GLU A 98 10.68 -7.04 14.91
CA GLU A 98 12.11 -6.83 15.11
C GLU A 98 12.95 -8.08 14.90
N ALA A 99 12.40 -9.24 15.24
CA ALA A 99 13.04 -10.51 15.03
C ALA A 99 13.21 -10.84 13.53
N GLN A 100 12.39 -10.23 12.64
CA GLN A 100 12.48 -10.35 11.17
C GLN A 100 12.60 -11.81 10.69
N ALA A 101 11.95 -12.75 11.38
CA ALA A 101 12.11 -14.18 11.19
C ALA A 101 13.60 -14.64 11.25
N GLN A 102 14.45 -13.89 11.94
CA GLN A 102 15.91 -14.07 12.01
C GLN A 102 16.63 -13.95 10.64
N ALA A 103 15.95 -13.42 9.63
CA ALA A 103 16.56 -13.13 8.34
C ALA A 103 17.58 -12.00 8.48
N ARG A 104 18.78 -12.20 7.96
CA ARG A 104 19.82 -11.20 7.81
C ARG A 104 20.32 -11.22 6.38
N ASP A 105 20.42 -10.07 5.77
CA ASP A 105 21.10 -9.89 4.51
C ASP A 105 22.60 -9.76 4.80
N GLY A 106 23.42 -10.72 4.31
CA GLY A 106 24.85 -10.66 4.47
C GLY A 106 25.45 -11.69 5.45
N ASN A 107 26.65 -11.40 5.96
CA ASN A 107 27.39 -12.30 6.84
C ASN A 107 26.75 -12.33 8.24
N LEU A 108 26.41 -13.54 8.72
CA LEU A 108 25.86 -13.77 10.06
C LEU A 108 26.80 -13.29 11.19
N PHE A 109 28.10 -13.18 10.91
CA PHE A 109 29.14 -12.78 11.85
C PHE A 109 29.56 -11.31 11.68
N ASP A 110 28.79 -10.52 10.92
CA ASP A 110 29.04 -9.09 10.83
C ASP A 110 28.59 -8.39 12.11
N TYR A 111 29.56 -7.96 12.90
CA TYR A 111 29.33 -7.23 14.16
C TYR A 111 28.84 -5.79 13.93
N PHE A 112 28.99 -5.26 12.73
CA PHE A 112 28.57 -3.91 12.37
C PHE A 112 27.25 -3.90 11.58
N TYR A 113 26.57 -5.05 11.51
CA TYR A 113 25.28 -5.14 10.84
C TYR A 113 24.23 -4.23 11.51
N GLU A 114 23.79 -3.25 10.79
CA GLU A 114 22.66 -2.39 11.19
C GLU A 114 21.38 -2.89 10.56
N LYS A 115 20.35 -3.06 11.39
CA LYS A 115 19.02 -3.43 10.90
C LYS A 115 18.42 -2.28 10.11
N PRO A 116 17.67 -2.58 9.03
CA PRO A 116 16.90 -1.56 8.32
C PRO A 116 15.96 -0.81 9.28
N VAL A 117 15.78 0.48 9.03
CA VAL A 117 14.83 1.31 9.80
C VAL A 117 13.42 0.75 9.63
N PRO A 118 12.71 0.39 10.70
CA PRO A 118 11.38 -0.17 10.60
C PRO A 118 10.36 0.89 10.16
N ILE A 119 9.43 0.52 9.30
CA ILE A 119 8.32 1.39 8.84
C ILE A 119 7.48 1.86 10.04
N ALA A 120 7.17 0.96 10.98
CA ALA A 120 6.53 1.31 12.25
C ALA A 120 7.52 1.05 13.39
N PRO A 121 8.11 2.10 14.00
CA PRO A 121 9.01 1.92 15.14
C PRO A 121 8.24 1.42 16.38
N GLN A 122 8.95 0.88 17.35
CA GLN A 122 8.35 0.37 18.59
C GLN A 122 7.50 1.40 19.33
N SER A 123 7.86 2.67 19.28
CA SER A 123 7.09 3.77 19.88
C SER A 123 5.69 3.93 19.28
N LEU A 124 5.52 3.54 18.01
CA LEU A 124 4.26 3.56 17.26
C LEU A 124 3.63 2.16 17.11
N THR A 125 4.17 1.15 17.79
CA THR A 125 3.59 -0.19 17.86
C THR A 125 2.78 -0.34 19.14
N CYS A 126 1.50 -0.66 19.00
CA CYS A 126 0.56 -0.86 20.09
C CYS A 126 0.15 -2.32 20.19
N GLU A 127 0.32 -2.90 21.35
CA GLU A 127 -0.13 -4.26 21.65
C GLU A 127 -1.59 -4.22 22.12
N ILE A 128 -2.43 -5.00 21.45
CA ILE A 128 -3.87 -5.09 21.74
C ILE A 128 -4.17 -6.43 22.40
N PRO A 129 -4.82 -6.42 23.58
CA PRO A 129 -5.31 -7.65 24.21
C PRO A 129 -6.42 -8.27 23.35
N GLU A 130 -6.06 -9.33 22.67
CA GLU A 130 -6.93 -10.20 21.87
C GLU A 130 -6.19 -11.51 21.60
N ARG A 131 -6.88 -12.59 21.26
CA ARG A 131 -6.25 -13.83 20.83
C ARG A 131 -7.20 -14.69 20.03
N THR A 132 -6.77 -15.08 18.84
CA THR A 132 -7.36 -16.13 18.02
C THR A 132 -6.37 -17.29 17.90
N ASP A 133 -6.84 -18.54 17.90
CA ASP A 133 -6.01 -19.72 17.72
C ASP A 133 -5.89 -20.14 16.25
N HIS A 134 -5.14 -21.22 16.02
CA HIS A 134 -4.87 -21.76 14.68
C HIS A 134 -6.10 -22.35 13.98
N GLN A 135 -7.20 -22.56 14.70
CA GLN A 135 -8.49 -23.03 14.17
C GLN A 135 -9.48 -21.88 13.93
N GLY A 136 -9.08 -20.64 14.25
CA GLY A 136 -9.94 -19.46 14.16
C GLY A 136 -10.83 -19.25 15.38
N THR A 137 -10.65 -20.05 16.46
CA THR A 137 -11.40 -19.88 17.70
C THR A 137 -10.88 -18.69 18.49
N VAL A 138 -11.78 -17.86 18.99
CA VAL A 138 -11.43 -16.72 19.85
C VAL A 138 -11.12 -17.22 21.24
N LEU A 139 -9.86 -17.14 21.67
CA LEU A 139 -9.41 -17.48 23.02
C LEU A 139 -9.51 -16.29 23.99
N VAL A 140 -9.22 -15.08 23.49
CA VAL A 140 -9.35 -13.82 24.23
C VAL A 140 -10.12 -12.84 23.36
N PRO A 141 -11.27 -12.34 23.81
CA PRO A 141 -12.04 -11.34 23.08
C PRO A 141 -11.23 -10.06 22.85
N LEU A 142 -11.52 -9.34 21.77
CA LEU A 142 -10.91 -8.06 21.47
C LEU A 142 -11.20 -7.03 22.58
N ASP A 143 -10.16 -6.45 23.14
CA ASP A 143 -10.27 -5.31 24.05
C ASP A 143 -10.52 -4.02 23.27
N ARG A 144 -11.80 -3.67 23.10
CA ARG A 144 -12.24 -2.49 22.38
C ARG A 144 -11.77 -1.18 23.01
N TYR A 145 -11.60 -1.16 24.35
CA TYR A 145 -11.09 0.04 25.04
C TYR A 145 -9.61 0.26 24.73
N ALA A 146 -8.82 -0.82 24.73
CA ALA A 146 -7.43 -0.75 24.34
C ALA A 146 -7.27 -0.28 22.89
N VAL A 147 -8.10 -0.76 21.96
CA VAL A 147 -8.12 -0.30 20.56
C VAL A 147 -8.40 1.19 20.47
N ARG A 148 -9.45 1.70 21.15
CA ARG A 148 -9.79 3.14 21.14
C ARG A 148 -8.65 3.99 21.72
N ALA A 149 -8.09 3.58 22.85
CA ALA A 149 -6.97 4.28 23.49
C ALA A 149 -5.73 4.32 22.59
N ALA A 150 -5.40 3.19 21.96
CA ALA A 150 -4.28 3.09 21.04
C ALA A 150 -4.49 3.94 19.77
N ALA A 151 -5.71 3.96 19.21
CA ALA A 151 -6.03 4.79 18.05
C ALA A 151 -5.86 6.29 18.34
N ARG A 152 -6.35 6.76 19.48
CA ARG A 152 -6.15 8.15 19.92
C ARG A 152 -4.68 8.48 20.11
N LYS A 153 -3.93 7.60 20.80
CA LYS A 153 -2.48 7.77 21.01
C LYS A 153 -1.73 7.93 19.69
N LEU A 154 -2.01 7.07 18.70
CA LEU A 154 -1.33 7.13 17.40
C LEU A 154 -1.74 8.36 16.58
N ARG A 155 -3.03 8.73 16.60
CA ARG A 155 -3.50 9.98 15.99
C ARG A 155 -2.78 11.19 16.57
N ASP A 156 -2.71 11.28 17.90
CA ASP A 156 -2.08 12.41 18.61
C ASP A 156 -0.55 12.43 18.40
N ALA A 157 0.05 11.28 18.08
CA ALA A 157 1.44 11.16 17.64
C ALA A 157 1.65 11.54 16.16
N GLY A 158 0.62 11.96 15.44
CA GLY A 158 0.70 12.35 14.03
C GLY A 158 0.89 11.18 13.07
N VAL A 159 0.37 10.00 13.42
CA VAL A 159 0.30 8.85 12.49
C VAL A 159 -0.74 9.14 11.42
N GLU A 160 -0.48 8.73 10.19
CA GLU A 160 -1.34 8.95 9.01
C GLU A 160 -2.06 7.67 8.59
N SER A 161 -1.43 6.51 8.86
CA SER A 161 -1.98 5.20 8.52
C SER A 161 -1.69 4.17 9.60
N ILE A 162 -2.60 3.22 9.81
CA ILE A 162 -2.45 2.13 10.77
C ILE A 162 -2.47 0.78 10.04
N ALA A 163 -1.45 -0.04 10.31
CA ALA A 163 -1.46 -1.46 9.98
C ALA A 163 -2.01 -2.26 11.17
N VAL A 164 -2.96 -3.15 10.94
CA VAL A 164 -3.48 -4.08 11.95
C VAL A 164 -3.09 -5.48 11.53
N ALA A 165 -2.35 -6.20 12.38
CA ALA A 165 -1.87 -7.54 12.08
C ALA A 165 -1.91 -8.44 13.33
N TYR A 166 -3.06 -9.06 13.55
CA TYR A 166 -3.26 -9.98 14.67
C TYR A 166 -2.90 -11.41 14.31
N LEU A 167 -2.59 -12.20 15.32
CA LEU A 167 -2.29 -13.61 15.13
C LEU A 167 -3.51 -14.35 14.58
N PHE A 168 -3.25 -15.24 13.63
CA PHE A 168 -4.27 -16.07 12.98
C PHE A 168 -5.47 -15.33 12.38
N SER A 169 -5.34 -14.02 12.11
CA SER A 169 -6.40 -13.23 11.46
C SER A 169 -6.77 -13.75 10.07
N PHE A 170 -5.87 -14.48 9.40
CA PHE A 170 -6.14 -15.16 8.13
C PHE A 170 -7.12 -16.35 8.27
N MET A 171 -7.30 -16.88 9.49
CA MET A 171 -8.31 -17.91 9.81
C MET A 171 -9.63 -17.28 10.28
N ASN A 172 -9.54 -16.16 11.02
CA ASN A 172 -10.71 -15.44 11.54
C ASN A 172 -10.40 -13.93 11.55
N PRO A 173 -10.92 -13.15 10.61
CA PRO A 173 -10.62 -11.73 10.48
C PRO A 173 -11.42 -10.83 11.45
N ALA A 174 -12.37 -11.38 12.21
CA ALA A 174 -13.35 -10.59 12.96
C ALA A 174 -12.73 -9.52 13.88
N HIS A 175 -11.60 -9.83 14.56
CA HIS A 175 -10.92 -8.87 15.43
C HIS A 175 -10.27 -7.72 14.62
N GLU A 176 -9.71 -8.00 13.46
CA GLU A 176 -9.14 -6.96 12.60
C GLU A 176 -10.21 -6.07 11.98
N GLU A 177 -11.31 -6.65 11.51
CA GLU A 177 -12.47 -5.92 10.96
C GLU A 177 -13.10 -5.01 12.01
N GLU A 178 -13.31 -5.54 13.21
CA GLU A 178 -13.84 -4.75 14.34
C GLU A 178 -12.87 -3.64 14.74
N THR A 179 -11.56 -3.92 14.77
CA THR A 179 -10.54 -2.92 15.05
C THR A 179 -10.55 -1.80 14.00
N ARG A 180 -10.66 -2.12 12.72
CA ARG A 180 -10.79 -1.12 11.64
C ARG A 180 -12.02 -0.25 11.84
N ARG A 181 -13.18 -0.86 12.18
CA ARG A 181 -14.41 -0.12 12.47
C ARG A 181 -14.21 0.86 13.62
N ILE A 182 -13.60 0.42 14.72
CA ILE A 182 -13.32 1.27 15.89
C ILE A 182 -12.38 2.41 15.54
N ILE A 183 -11.30 2.15 14.76
CA ILE A 183 -10.37 3.20 14.35
C ILE A 183 -11.10 4.23 13.47
N SER A 184 -11.94 3.79 12.54
CA SER A 184 -12.72 4.70 11.67
C SER A 184 -13.68 5.60 12.47
N GLU A 185 -14.19 5.13 13.59
CA GLU A 185 -15.03 5.93 14.50
C GLU A 185 -14.20 6.95 15.32
N GLU A 186 -13.05 6.53 15.86
CA GLU A 186 -12.23 7.34 16.78
C GLU A 186 -11.29 8.31 16.09
N ALA A 187 -10.83 7.94 14.90
CA ALA A 187 -9.84 8.68 14.13
C ALA A 187 -10.10 8.55 12.62
N PRO A 188 -11.19 9.15 12.10
CA PRO A 188 -11.66 8.95 10.72
C PRO A 188 -10.67 9.47 9.65
N THR A 189 -9.69 10.24 10.04
CA THR A 189 -8.63 10.73 9.14
C THR A 189 -7.55 9.69 8.87
N LEU A 190 -7.45 8.64 9.69
CA LEU A 190 -6.43 7.61 9.54
C LEU A 190 -6.84 6.56 8.52
N SER A 191 -5.94 6.22 7.63
CA SER A 191 -6.09 5.03 6.77
C SER A 191 -5.84 3.77 7.58
N VAL A 192 -6.53 2.67 7.26
CA VAL A 192 -6.38 1.40 7.98
C VAL A 192 -6.20 0.25 7.01
N SER A 193 -5.08 -0.44 7.13
CA SER A 193 -4.78 -1.69 6.40
C SER A 193 -4.86 -2.86 7.37
N ILE A 194 -5.70 -3.86 7.08
CA ILE A 194 -5.80 -5.08 7.89
C ILE A 194 -5.12 -6.25 7.19
N SER A 195 -4.38 -7.05 7.94
CA SER A 195 -3.53 -8.11 7.40
C SER A 195 -4.30 -9.26 6.77
N SER A 196 -5.52 -9.49 7.23
CA SER A 196 -6.45 -10.49 6.68
C SER A 196 -6.93 -10.19 5.26
N GLU A 197 -6.89 -8.93 4.84
CA GLU A 197 -7.19 -8.53 3.45
C GLU A 197 -5.92 -8.41 2.61
N VAL A 198 -4.85 -7.82 3.18
CA VAL A 198 -3.62 -7.52 2.43
C VAL A 198 -2.83 -8.79 2.10
N LEU A 199 -2.66 -9.68 3.06
CA LEU A 199 -1.96 -10.96 2.87
C LEU A 199 -2.51 -12.04 3.79
N PRO A 200 -3.64 -12.70 3.47
CA PRO A 200 -4.26 -13.72 4.31
C PRO A 200 -3.47 -15.05 4.29
N ARG A 201 -2.26 -15.03 4.84
CA ARG A 201 -1.35 -16.19 4.86
C ARG A 201 -0.76 -16.44 6.23
N ILE A 202 -0.38 -17.70 6.46
CA ILE A 202 0.48 -18.08 7.57
C ILE A 202 1.84 -17.37 7.49
N ARG A 203 2.53 -17.20 8.59
CA ARG A 203 3.81 -16.51 8.83
C ARG A 203 3.63 -15.03 9.12
N GLU A 204 3.67 -14.73 10.40
CA GLU A 204 3.35 -13.44 10.98
C GLU A 204 4.27 -12.34 10.45
N TRP A 205 5.59 -12.58 10.38
CA TRP A 205 6.52 -11.55 9.93
C TRP A 205 6.24 -11.09 8.49
N ALA A 206 6.04 -12.04 7.57
CA ALA A 206 5.74 -11.69 6.17
C ALA A 206 4.40 -10.93 6.06
N ARG A 207 3.38 -11.36 6.83
CA ARG A 207 2.07 -10.73 6.86
C ARG A 207 2.13 -9.31 7.43
N ILE A 208 2.82 -9.13 8.57
CA ILE A 208 3.03 -7.82 9.19
C ILE A 208 3.78 -6.90 8.24
N SER A 209 4.90 -7.34 7.66
CA SER A 209 5.74 -6.52 6.78
C SER A 209 4.98 -6.07 5.53
N THR A 210 4.21 -6.97 4.90
CA THR A 210 3.40 -6.62 3.73
C THR A 210 2.28 -5.64 4.10
N THR A 211 1.65 -5.83 5.26
CA THR A 211 0.59 -4.92 5.74
C THR A 211 1.15 -3.54 6.09
N LEU A 212 2.34 -3.48 6.69
CA LEU A 212 3.05 -2.23 6.95
C LEU A 212 3.40 -1.49 5.65
N LEU A 213 3.92 -2.22 4.65
CA LEU A 213 4.20 -1.64 3.34
C LEU A 213 2.93 -1.10 2.67
N ASN A 214 1.82 -1.84 2.74
CA ASN A 214 0.54 -1.37 2.22
C ASN A 214 0.07 -0.10 2.92
N ALA A 215 0.13 -0.05 4.25
CA ALA A 215 -0.23 1.12 5.04
C ALA A 215 0.68 2.33 4.76
N TYR A 216 1.98 2.08 4.53
CA TYR A 216 2.98 3.10 4.22
C TYR A 216 2.74 3.78 2.87
N LEU A 217 2.30 3.00 1.87
CA LEU A 217 2.11 3.44 0.49
C LEU A 217 0.67 3.88 0.17
N GLU A 218 -0.29 3.64 1.07
CA GLU A 218 -1.71 3.88 0.81
C GLU A 218 -2.07 5.34 0.48
N PRO A 219 -1.51 6.37 1.15
CA PRO A 219 -1.79 7.76 0.79
C PRO A 219 -1.38 8.10 -0.63
N ASP A 220 -0.22 7.60 -1.10
CA ASP A 220 0.27 7.84 -2.46
C ASP A 220 -0.60 7.13 -3.50
N ARG A 221 -1.10 5.92 -3.18
CA ARG A 221 -2.02 5.19 -4.06
C ARG A 221 -3.34 5.94 -4.29
N LYS A 222 -3.88 6.61 -3.27
CA LYS A 222 -5.12 7.40 -3.40
C LYS A 222 -4.95 8.64 -4.29
N SER A 223 -3.74 9.13 -4.47
CA SER A 223 -3.44 10.27 -5.33
C SER A 223 -3.32 9.90 -6.82
N VAL A 224 -3.29 8.62 -7.16
CA VAL A 224 -3.03 8.10 -8.52
C VAL A 224 -4.30 7.52 -9.17
N VAL A 225 -5.39 7.32 -8.43
CA VAL A 225 -6.64 6.72 -8.92
C VAL A 225 -7.70 7.76 -9.27
#